data_2db5a6179aeec721632ff412835e646d
#
_entry.id   2db5a6179aeec721632ff412835e646d
#
_cell.length_a   1.000
_cell.length_b   1.000
_cell.length_c   1.000
_cell.angle_alpha   90.00
_cell.angle_beta   90.00
_cell.angle_gamma   90.00
#
_symmetry.space_group_name_H-M   'P 1'
#
loop_
_entity.id
_entity.type
_entity.pdbx_description
1 polymer ?
#
loop_
_entity_poly.entity_id
_entity_poly.type
_entity_poly.pdbx_seq_one_letter_code
_entity_poly.pdbx_strand_id
1 'polypeptide(L)'
;MQWRVFGRTGMQLSVLGFGCGAVGGLMVRGDAADQERTIARAIAAGVNYFDTAVQYGDGESEKNLGRILQKLKPADVVVATKVRVPASEFGRIDEVITTSLEGSLARLRLDRVDIFHLHNPITENGGGSALSARQVLDEVVPSFERLRQQGKIRFLGITAVGDTAALHQVIDAGVFDSAQIVYNMLNSSAGEKLPENYPAQDYGRLFDSTQAAGVGVVGIRVLAGGALSGSAERHPIASPAPEPIGSAMSYDADLERARRLIPLVKEGFASSLTEAATRFALSHPAMGTILVGMATPQQFEDALAAAEKGPLPQAALDRLSVLRQDFAGERVWPYRRGDHDVTRRQPGTAAP
;
A
#
# COMPACT_ATOMS: atom_id res chain seq x y z
N MET A 1 -11.46 3.57 -17.95
CA MET A 1 -10.52 3.83 -16.83
C MET A 1 -10.28 5.33 -16.68
N GLN A 2 -10.35 5.90 -15.46
CA GLN A 2 -9.97 7.28 -15.19
C GLN A 2 -8.46 7.36 -14.90
N TRP A 3 -7.86 8.52 -15.17
CA TRP A 3 -6.43 8.79 -15.00
C TRP A 3 -6.24 10.07 -14.20
N ARG A 4 -5.16 10.13 -13.41
CA ARG A 4 -4.81 11.29 -12.59
C ARG A 4 -3.33 11.63 -12.76
N VAL A 5 -3.01 12.92 -12.73
CA VAL A 5 -1.61 13.37 -12.64
C VAL A 5 -1.03 12.91 -11.31
N PHE A 6 0.12 12.25 -11.34
CA PHE A 6 0.75 11.68 -10.17
C PHE A 6 1.78 12.63 -9.58
N GLY A 7 1.34 13.47 -8.67
CA GLY A 7 2.18 14.47 -8.01
C GLY A 7 3.00 15.30 -9.01
N ARG A 8 4.19 15.70 -8.61
CA ARG A 8 5.13 16.48 -9.44
C ARG A 8 5.81 15.66 -10.56
N THR A 9 5.62 14.34 -10.59
CA THR A 9 6.24 13.48 -11.60
C THR A 9 5.73 13.74 -13.03
N GLY A 10 4.56 14.34 -13.15
CA GLY A 10 3.87 14.54 -14.42
C GLY A 10 3.32 13.27 -15.07
N MET A 11 3.54 12.07 -14.46
CA MET A 11 2.97 10.83 -14.98
C MET A 11 1.45 10.85 -14.86
N GLN A 12 0.78 10.30 -15.86
CA GLN A 12 -0.65 10.00 -15.81
C GLN A 12 -0.82 8.56 -15.34
N LEU A 13 -1.35 8.35 -14.13
CA LEU A 13 -1.63 7.01 -13.63
C LEU A 13 -3.13 6.71 -13.65
N SER A 14 -3.46 5.45 -13.98
CA SER A 14 -4.81 4.94 -13.80
C SER A 14 -5.19 5.02 -12.30
N VAL A 15 -6.42 5.42 -12.01
CA VAL A 15 -6.89 5.53 -10.61
C VAL A 15 -6.85 4.19 -9.87
N LEU A 16 -6.93 3.06 -10.60
CA LEU A 16 -6.71 1.71 -10.11
C LEU A 16 -5.35 1.23 -10.60
N GLY A 17 -4.44 0.92 -9.67
CA GLY A 17 -3.19 0.23 -9.91
C GLY A 17 -3.30 -1.26 -9.58
N PHE A 18 -2.44 -2.08 -10.17
CA PHE A 18 -2.38 -3.51 -9.95
C PHE A 18 -1.38 -3.84 -8.83
N GLY A 19 -1.89 -4.28 -7.68
CA GLY A 19 -1.08 -4.72 -6.55
C GLY A 19 -0.62 -6.18 -6.71
N CYS A 20 0.66 -6.39 -6.98
CA CYS A 20 1.27 -7.71 -7.11
C CYS A 20 1.64 -8.35 -5.75
N GLY A 21 1.13 -7.81 -4.64
CA GLY A 21 1.53 -8.15 -3.28
C GLY A 21 1.14 -9.56 -2.82
N ALA A 22 1.90 -10.05 -1.83
CA ALA A 22 1.69 -11.37 -1.24
C ALA A 22 0.34 -11.50 -0.48
N VAL A 23 -0.26 -10.39 -0.05
CA VAL A 23 -1.55 -10.38 0.67
C VAL A 23 -2.70 -10.89 -0.21
N GLY A 24 -2.79 -10.44 -1.46
CA GLY A 24 -3.72 -10.99 -2.43
C GLY A 24 -3.27 -12.35 -2.96
N GLY A 25 -1.98 -12.49 -3.22
CA GLY A 25 -1.30 -13.74 -3.51
C GLY A 25 -1.30 -14.16 -4.98
N LEU A 26 -2.12 -13.57 -5.85
CA LEU A 26 -2.20 -13.98 -7.26
C LEU A 26 -0.83 -14.01 -7.94
N MET A 27 -0.05 -12.94 -7.84
CA MET A 27 1.26 -12.83 -8.49
C MET A 27 2.38 -13.60 -7.80
N VAL A 28 2.12 -14.18 -6.62
CA VAL A 28 3.10 -14.97 -5.82
C VAL A 28 2.79 -16.46 -5.87
N ARG A 29 1.51 -16.82 -5.67
CA ARG A 29 1.05 -18.22 -5.48
C ARG A 29 -0.05 -18.62 -6.44
N GLY A 30 -0.52 -17.73 -7.29
CA GLY A 30 -1.57 -18.02 -8.25
C GLY A 30 -1.07 -18.83 -9.45
N ASP A 31 -2.01 -19.40 -10.17
CA ASP A 31 -1.74 -20.12 -11.42
C ASP A 31 -1.17 -19.15 -12.49
N ALA A 32 -0.20 -19.63 -13.27
CA ALA A 32 0.48 -18.81 -14.27
C ALA A 32 -0.45 -18.29 -15.39
N ALA A 33 -1.48 -19.08 -15.75
CA ALA A 33 -2.45 -18.67 -16.75
C ALA A 33 -3.39 -17.58 -16.20
N ASP A 34 -3.78 -17.68 -14.92
CA ASP A 34 -4.58 -16.66 -14.24
C ASP A 34 -3.81 -15.35 -14.06
N GLN A 35 -2.52 -15.44 -13.69
CA GLN A 35 -1.63 -14.27 -13.61
C GLN A 35 -1.58 -13.54 -14.97
N GLU A 36 -1.29 -14.27 -16.03
CA GLU A 36 -1.16 -13.71 -17.37
C GLU A 36 -2.49 -13.11 -17.86
N ARG A 37 -3.59 -13.86 -17.73
CA ARG A 37 -4.92 -13.40 -18.12
C ARG A 37 -5.33 -12.14 -17.40
N THR A 38 -5.06 -12.06 -16.09
CA THR A 38 -5.45 -10.91 -15.27
C THR A 38 -4.61 -9.68 -15.59
N ILE A 39 -3.30 -9.82 -15.78
CA ILE A 39 -2.43 -8.70 -16.21
C ILE A 39 -2.82 -8.22 -17.61
N ALA A 40 -3.03 -9.14 -18.57
CA ALA A 40 -3.47 -8.77 -19.92
C ALA A 40 -4.82 -8.01 -19.90
N ARG A 41 -5.75 -8.47 -19.06
CA ARG A 41 -7.05 -7.81 -18.86
C ARG A 41 -6.91 -6.44 -18.21
N ALA A 42 -6.00 -6.29 -17.22
CA ALA A 42 -5.72 -5.02 -16.58
C ALA A 42 -5.17 -3.99 -17.59
N ILE A 43 -4.19 -4.38 -18.40
CA ILE A 43 -3.64 -3.52 -19.46
C ILE A 43 -4.73 -3.14 -20.47
N ALA A 44 -5.53 -4.09 -20.92
CA ALA A 44 -6.63 -3.84 -21.86
C ALA A 44 -7.71 -2.89 -21.28
N ALA A 45 -7.89 -2.87 -19.96
CA ALA A 45 -8.79 -1.95 -19.26
C ALA A 45 -8.18 -0.56 -19.04
N GLY A 46 -6.91 -0.34 -19.41
CA GLY A 46 -6.19 0.91 -19.23
C GLY A 46 -5.54 1.08 -17.84
N VAL A 47 -5.36 -0.01 -17.08
CA VAL A 47 -4.51 0.00 -15.90
C VAL A 47 -3.06 0.07 -16.35
N ASN A 48 -2.33 1.08 -15.87
CA ASN A 48 -0.94 1.27 -16.27
C ASN A 48 0.07 1.26 -15.10
N TYR A 49 -0.38 1.15 -13.85
CA TYR A 49 0.51 1.12 -12.68
C TYR A 49 0.55 -0.29 -12.07
N PHE A 50 1.75 -0.88 -12.01
CA PHE A 50 2.00 -2.21 -11.49
C PHE A 50 3.01 -2.13 -10.35
N ASP A 51 2.60 -2.54 -9.15
CA ASP A 51 3.41 -2.44 -7.93
C ASP A 51 3.81 -3.81 -7.42
N THR A 52 5.10 -4.06 -7.32
CA THR A 52 5.69 -5.29 -6.78
C THR A 52 6.76 -5.00 -5.72
N ALA A 53 7.43 -6.03 -5.21
CA ALA A 53 8.57 -5.93 -4.32
C ALA A 53 9.33 -7.25 -4.28
N VAL A 54 10.64 -7.20 -3.97
CA VAL A 54 11.45 -8.41 -3.77
C VAL A 54 10.91 -9.27 -2.61
N GLN A 55 10.33 -8.65 -1.55
CA GLN A 55 9.76 -9.37 -0.42
C GLN A 55 8.47 -10.15 -0.78
N TYR A 56 7.90 -9.95 -1.94
CA TYR A 56 6.69 -10.65 -2.33
C TYR A 56 7.03 -12.02 -2.92
N GLY A 57 7.07 -13.06 -2.04
CA GLY A 57 7.43 -14.42 -2.38
C GLY A 57 8.89 -14.56 -2.80
N ASP A 58 9.79 -13.85 -2.11
CA ASP A 58 11.24 -13.87 -2.39
C ASP A 58 11.57 -13.63 -3.88
N GLY A 59 10.93 -12.61 -4.45
CA GLY A 59 11.10 -12.21 -5.84
C GLY A 59 10.19 -12.93 -6.84
N GLU A 60 9.35 -13.87 -6.42
CA GLU A 60 8.43 -14.57 -7.34
C GLU A 60 7.46 -13.60 -8.02
N SER A 61 6.95 -12.60 -7.27
CA SER A 61 6.09 -11.57 -7.86
C SER A 61 6.79 -10.79 -8.98
N GLU A 62 8.06 -10.40 -8.78
CA GLU A 62 8.85 -9.71 -9.80
C GLU A 62 9.12 -10.60 -11.01
N LYS A 63 9.48 -11.88 -10.81
CA LYS A 63 9.70 -12.84 -11.89
C LYS A 63 8.45 -13.05 -12.74
N ASN A 64 7.29 -13.23 -12.08
CA ASN A 64 6.02 -13.43 -12.76
C ASN A 64 5.60 -12.18 -13.53
N LEU A 65 5.70 -10.99 -12.92
CA LEU A 65 5.41 -9.73 -13.60
C LEU A 65 6.34 -9.52 -14.80
N GLY A 66 7.65 -9.70 -14.63
CA GLY A 66 8.64 -9.55 -15.70
C GLY A 66 8.41 -10.50 -16.87
N ARG A 67 8.11 -11.77 -16.59
CA ARG A 67 7.74 -12.77 -17.60
C ARG A 67 6.54 -12.33 -18.43
N ILE A 68 5.49 -11.81 -17.77
CA ILE A 68 4.25 -11.42 -18.45
C ILE A 68 4.45 -10.13 -19.25
N LEU A 69 5.10 -9.10 -18.67
CA LEU A 69 5.35 -7.85 -19.37
C LEU A 69 6.26 -8.05 -20.60
N GLN A 70 7.25 -8.93 -20.50
CA GLN A 70 8.10 -9.28 -21.64
C GLN A 70 7.32 -9.97 -22.78
N LYS A 71 6.31 -10.79 -22.43
CA LYS A 71 5.43 -11.45 -23.41
C LYS A 71 4.45 -10.48 -24.05
N LEU A 72 3.80 -9.63 -23.25
CA LEU A 72 2.75 -8.72 -23.72
C LEU A 72 3.32 -7.44 -24.35
N LYS A 73 4.51 -7.00 -23.96
CA LYS A 73 5.19 -5.78 -24.43
C LYS A 73 4.28 -4.53 -24.47
N PRO A 74 3.60 -4.20 -23.37
CA PRO A 74 2.74 -3.02 -23.34
C PRO A 74 3.59 -1.74 -23.50
N ALA A 75 3.05 -0.73 -24.20
CA ALA A 75 3.80 0.49 -24.51
C ALA A 75 3.93 1.44 -23.29
N ASP A 76 2.87 1.56 -22.49
CA ASP A 76 2.72 2.64 -21.52
C ASP A 76 2.39 2.10 -20.11
N VAL A 77 3.30 1.29 -19.56
CA VAL A 77 3.17 0.82 -18.17
C VAL A 77 4.21 1.46 -17.27
N VAL A 78 3.80 1.73 -16.06
CA VAL A 78 4.61 2.23 -14.95
C VAL A 78 4.84 1.09 -13.97
N VAL A 79 6.08 0.72 -13.75
CA VAL A 79 6.47 -0.37 -12.85
C VAL A 79 7.14 0.20 -11.61
N ALA A 80 6.62 -0.19 -10.45
CA ALA A 80 7.22 0.12 -9.15
C ALA A 80 7.69 -1.15 -8.46
N THR A 81 8.89 -1.09 -7.87
CA THR A 81 9.39 -2.12 -6.94
C THR A 81 9.99 -1.47 -5.70
N LYS A 82 10.44 -2.29 -4.73
CA LYS A 82 10.82 -1.79 -3.41
C LYS A 82 12.06 -2.50 -2.90
N VAL A 83 12.79 -1.78 -2.02
CA VAL A 83 13.88 -2.34 -1.23
C VAL A 83 13.56 -2.28 0.25
N ARG A 84 13.87 -3.34 0.98
CA ARG A 84 13.95 -3.34 2.43
C ARG A 84 15.40 -3.63 2.82
N VAL A 85 16.02 -2.71 3.55
CA VAL A 85 17.34 -2.90 4.15
C VAL A 85 17.18 -3.73 5.43
N PRO A 86 17.81 -4.90 5.54
CA PRO A 86 17.78 -5.69 6.78
C PRO A 86 18.51 -4.95 7.92
N ALA A 87 18.09 -5.13 9.16
CA ALA A 87 18.72 -4.48 10.32
C ALA A 87 20.22 -4.80 10.45
N SER A 88 20.63 -6.00 10.10
CA SER A 88 22.05 -6.42 10.09
C SER A 88 22.90 -5.67 9.06
N GLU A 89 22.27 -4.97 8.12
CA GLU A 89 22.91 -4.30 6.99
C GLU A 89 22.84 -2.77 7.07
N PHE A 90 22.38 -2.21 8.19
CA PHE A 90 22.25 -0.74 8.33
C PHE A 90 23.60 0.00 8.24
N GLY A 91 24.74 -0.68 8.40
CA GLY A 91 26.06 -0.10 8.14
C GLY A 91 26.47 -0.08 6.66
N ARG A 92 25.65 -0.68 5.74
CA ARG A 92 25.93 -0.80 4.30
C ARG A 92 24.71 -0.51 3.44
N ILE A 93 23.90 0.48 3.85
CA ILE A 93 22.61 0.82 3.21
C ILE A 93 22.75 0.98 1.70
N ASP A 94 23.78 1.68 1.26
CA ASP A 94 24.03 1.97 -0.15
C ASP A 94 24.29 0.71 -1.00
N GLU A 95 25.12 -0.19 -0.50
CA GLU A 95 25.43 -1.46 -1.17
C GLU A 95 24.19 -2.35 -1.27
N VAL A 96 23.43 -2.44 -0.18
CA VAL A 96 22.19 -3.24 -0.13
C VAL A 96 21.15 -2.70 -1.10
N ILE A 97 20.94 -1.39 -1.13
CA ILE A 97 20.01 -0.74 -2.05
C ILE A 97 20.38 -1.03 -3.51
N THR A 98 21.67 -0.86 -3.84
CA THR A 98 22.16 -1.06 -5.21
C THR A 98 22.01 -2.52 -5.65
N THR A 99 22.48 -3.47 -4.84
CA THR A 99 22.40 -4.91 -5.13
C THR A 99 20.93 -5.38 -5.21
N SER A 100 20.07 -4.87 -4.32
CA SER A 100 18.65 -5.21 -4.34
C SER A 100 17.97 -4.76 -5.64
N LEU A 101 18.24 -3.52 -6.08
CA LEU A 101 17.66 -3.01 -7.33
C LEU A 101 18.17 -3.81 -8.53
N GLU A 102 19.46 -4.10 -8.62
CA GLU A 102 20.02 -4.90 -9.72
C GLU A 102 19.37 -6.29 -9.80
N GLY A 103 19.20 -6.93 -8.65
CA GLY A 103 18.47 -8.19 -8.57
C GLY A 103 16.99 -8.05 -9.00
N SER A 104 16.33 -6.96 -8.63
CA SER A 104 14.94 -6.66 -9.03
C SER A 104 14.83 -6.44 -10.54
N LEU A 105 15.73 -5.65 -11.12
CA LEU A 105 15.78 -5.42 -12.58
C LEU A 105 15.96 -6.73 -13.35
N ALA A 106 16.87 -7.60 -12.88
CA ALA A 106 17.07 -8.91 -13.49
C ALA A 106 15.82 -9.79 -13.43
N ARG A 107 15.09 -9.84 -12.28
CA ARG A 107 13.85 -10.61 -12.14
C ARG A 107 12.71 -10.03 -12.98
N LEU A 108 12.57 -8.71 -13.00
CA LEU A 108 11.59 -7.98 -13.81
C LEU A 108 11.93 -8.00 -15.31
N ARG A 109 13.19 -8.32 -15.68
CA ARG A 109 13.70 -8.26 -17.07
C ARG A 109 13.56 -6.86 -17.67
N LEU A 110 13.87 -5.85 -16.87
CA LEU A 110 13.82 -4.45 -17.23
C LEU A 110 15.18 -3.79 -17.02
N ASP A 111 15.51 -2.80 -17.83
CA ASP A 111 16.72 -1.99 -17.65
C ASP A 111 16.52 -0.92 -16.57
N ARG A 112 15.28 -0.53 -16.30
CA ARG A 112 14.92 0.42 -15.25
C ARG A 112 13.50 0.16 -14.73
N VAL A 113 13.23 0.64 -13.51
CA VAL A 113 11.86 0.80 -12.98
C VAL A 113 11.49 2.28 -12.90
N ASP A 114 10.18 2.58 -12.91
CA ASP A 114 9.73 3.95 -12.85
C ASP A 114 9.81 4.51 -11.44
N ILE A 115 9.32 3.75 -10.45
CA ILE A 115 9.35 4.17 -9.05
C ILE A 115 10.07 3.10 -8.21
N PHE A 116 11.04 3.54 -7.40
CA PHE A 116 11.72 2.67 -6.46
C PHE A 116 11.41 3.12 -5.03
N HIS A 117 10.75 2.26 -4.24
CA HIS A 117 10.32 2.61 -2.89
C HIS A 117 11.21 2.03 -1.81
N LEU A 118 11.48 2.81 -0.78
CA LEU A 118 11.94 2.28 0.50
C LEU A 118 10.78 1.55 1.18
N HIS A 119 11.01 0.30 1.60
CA HIS A 119 9.98 -0.57 2.19
C HIS A 119 10.16 -0.78 3.70
N ASN A 120 11.20 -0.20 4.31
CA ASN A 120 11.38 -0.19 5.75
C ASN A 120 10.33 0.70 6.42
N PRO A 121 9.85 0.37 7.62
CA PRO A 121 9.19 1.34 8.47
C PRO A 121 10.11 2.52 8.76
N ILE A 122 9.54 3.70 8.91
CA ILE A 122 10.29 4.94 9.20
C ILE A 122 9.84 5.44 10.58
N THR A 123 10.78 5.56 11.50
CA THR A 123 10.51 5.99 12.88
C THR A 123 11.41 7.15 13.29
N GLU A 124 11.13 7.80 14.41
CA GLU A 124 11.96 8.91 14.89
C GLU A 124 13.39 8.46 15.18
N ASN A 125 13.55 7.28 15.79
CA ASN A 125 14.84 6.81 16.29
C ASN A 125 15.42 5.61 15.53
N GLY A 126 14.66 5.01 14.59
CA GLY A 126 15.05 3.74 13.98
C GLY A 126 14.93 2.57 14.95
N GLY A 127 15.60 1.47 14.63
CA GLY A 127 15.66 0.26 15.45
C GLY A 127 14.80 -0.89 14.96
N GLY A 128 15.17 -2.12 15.34
CA GLY A 128 14.56 -3.31 14.75
C GLY A 128 14.70 -3.32 13.22
N SER A 129 13.60 -3.40 12.49
CA SER A 129 13.59 -3.31 11.02
C SER A 129 13.33 -1.89 10.49
N ALA A 130 13.16 -0.89 11.38
CA ALA A 130 12.88 0.48 11.01
C ALA A 130 14.15 1.30 10.82
N LEU A 131 14.14 2.21 9.84
CA LEU A 131 15.13 3.27 9.69
C LEU A 131 14.63 4.53 10.39
N SER A 132 15.55 5.32 10.94
CA SER A 132 15.20 6.66 11.41
C SER A 132 14.94 7.60 10.23
N ALA A 133 14.12 8.63 10.43
CA ALA A 133 13.92 9.66 9.41
C ALA A 133 15.28 10.25 8.94
N ARG A 134 16.23 10.42 9.86
CA ARG A 134 17.59 10.88 9.55
C ARG A 134 18.32 9.91 8.62
N GLN A 135 18.34 8.62 8.92
CA GLN A 135 18.97 7.61 8.04
C GLN A 135 18.33 7.60 6.65
N VAL A 136 17.01 7.76 6.58
CA VAL A 136 16.33 7.86 5.29
C VAL A 136 16.83 9.06 4.49
N LEU A 137 16.93 10.22 5.10
CA LEU A 137 17.35 11.46 4.41
C LEU A 137 18.85 11.47 4.09
N ASP A 138 19.70 11.02 5.02
CA ASP A 138 21.15 11.13 4.92
C ASP A 138 21.81 9.96 4.16
N GLU A 139 21.17 8.77 4.10
CA GLU A 139 21.79 7.56 3.53
C GLU A 139 20.95 6.97 2.37
N VAL A 140 19.63 6.83 2.53
CA VAL A 140 18.78 6.23 1.49
C VAL A 140 18.61 7.18 0.31
N VAL A 141 18.32 8.46 0.56
CA VAL A 141 18.11 9.45 -0.51
C VAL A 141 19.33 9.60 -1.42
N PRO A 142 20.56 9.76 -0.92
CA PRO A 142 21.75 9.80 -1.78
C PRO A 142 21.94 8.56 -2.64
N SER A 143 21.62 7.36 -2.07
CA SER A 143 21.68 6.10 -2.81
C SER A 143 20.67 6.06 -3.96
N PHE A 144 19.41 6.46 -3.70
CA PHE A 144 18.37 6.52 -4.71
C PHE A 144 18.69 7.55 -5.79
N GLU A 145 19.19 8.73 -5.42
CA GLU A 145 19.60 9.77 -6.35
C GLU A 145 20.70 9.30 -7.31
N ARG A 146 21.70 8.55 -6.81
CA ARG A 146 22.73 7.96 -7.63
C ARG A 146 22.15 6.95 -8.63
N LEU A 147 21.21 6.11 -8.20
CA LEU A 147 20.53 5.15 -9.08
C LEU A 147 19.67 5.87 -10.13
N ARG A 148 19.06 7.00 -9.77
CA ARG A 148 18.34 7.88 -10.71
C ARG A 148 19.28 8.48 -11.74
N GLN A 149 20.43 8.99 -11.33
CA GLN A 149 21.46 9.53 -12.24
C GLN A 149 22.02 8.45 -13.20
N GLN A 150 22.07 7.19 -12.74
CA GLN A 150 22.43 6.05 -13.58
C GLN A 150 21.31 5.61 -14.54
N GLY A 151 20.13 6.21 -14.46
CA GLY A 151 18.97 5.86 -15.27
C GLY A 151 18.28 4.55 -14.90
N LYS A 152 18.64 3.94 -13.75
CA LYS A 152 18.05 2.66 -13.27
C LYS A 152 16.68 2.84 -12.60
N ILE A 153 16.39 4.04 -12.09
CA ILE A 153 15.09 4.44 -11.57
C ILE A 153 14.72 5.82 -12.10
N ARG A 154 13.42 6.17 -12.17
CA ARG A 154 12.99 7.51 -12.56
C ARG A 154 12.62 8.36 -11.36
N PHE A 155 11.93 7.79 -10.39
CA PHE A 155 11.35 8.49 -9.25
C PHE A 155 11.64 7.76 -7.94
N LEU A 156 11.83 8.54 -6.88
CA LEU A 156 12.09 8.06 -5.53
C LEU A 156 10.77 7.93 -4.77
N GLY A 157 10.59 6.82 -4.05
CA GLY A 157 9.39 6.58 -3.27
C GLY A 157 9.65 6.04 -1.86
N ILE A 158 8.64 6.15 -1.02
CA ILE A 158 8.59 5.52 0.30
C ILE A 158 7.30 4.73 0.48
N THR A 159 7.32 3.69 1.30
CA THR A 159 6.12 3.15 1.94
C THR A 159 5.97 3.85 3.29
N ALA A 160 4.96 4.71 3.42
CA ALA A 160 4.76 5.54 4.59
C ALA A 160 4.12 4.72 5.75
N VAL A 161 4.94 3.87 6.35
CA VAL A 161 4.62 3.03 7.51
C VAL A 161 5.63 3.37 8.60
N GLY A 162 5.18 3.56 9.84
CA GLY A 162 6.02 3.93 10.98
C GLY A 162 5.44 5.08 11.78
N ASP A 163 6.28 5.87 12.45
CA ASP A 163 5.85 6.95 13.32
C ASP A 163 5.36 8.15 12.51
N THR A 164 4.19 8.67 12.84
CA THR A 164 3.56 9.79 12.13
C THR A 164 4.49 11.00 12.02
N ALA A 165 5.18 11.39 13.09
CA ALA A 165 6.10 12.53 13.07
C ALA A 165 7.28 12.30 12.11
N ALA A 166 7.85 11.09 12.10
CA ALA A 166 8.94 10.73 11.20
C ALA A 166 8.48 10.72 9.72
N LEU A 167 7.25 10.25 9.46
CA LEU A 167 6.67 10.26 8.12
C LEU A 167 6.48 11.68 7.61
N HIS A 168 5.95 12.60 8.42
CA HIS A 168 5.85 14.01 8.08
C HIS A 168 7.23 14.60 7.79
N GLN A 169 8.20 14.39 8.69
CA GLN A 169 9.58 14.89 8.49
C GLN A 169 10.17 14.46 7.15
N VAL A 170 10.01 13.20 6.76
CA VAL A 170 10.56 12.67 5.50
C VAL A 170 9.82 13.21 4.28
N ILE A 171 8.50 13.37 4.33
CA ILE A 171 7.70 13.92 3.24
C ILE A 171 7.94 15.41 3.08
N ASP A 172 7.97 16.17 4.18
CA ASP A 172 8.17 17.62 4.19
C ASP A 172 9.59 18.03 3.72
N ALA A 173 10.56 17.10 3.77
CA ALA A 173 11.88 17.30 3.16
C ALA A 173 11.81 17.49 1.63
N GLY A 174 10.70 17.10 0.98
CA GLY A 174 10.44 17.38 -0.43
C GLY A 174 11.33 16.62 -1.42
N VAL A 175 12.01 15.55 -0.98
CA VAL A 175 12.97 14.78 -1.79
C VAL A 175 12.34 13.58 -2.49
N PHE A 176 11.23 13.03 -1.95
CA PHE A 176 10.53 11.90 -2.54
C PHE A 176 9.44 12.36 -3.52
N ASP A 177 9.23 11.56 -4.55
CA ASP A 177 8.24 11.80 -5.62
C ASP A 177 6.96 10.99 -5.41
N SER A 178 7.03 9.90 -4.63
CA SER A 178 5.94 8.97 -4.39
C SER A 178 5.88 8.52 -2.94
N ALA A 179 4.67 8.43 -2.39
CA ALA A 179 4.43 7.84 -1.07
C ALA A 179 3.25 6.84 -1.13
N GLN A 180 3.50 5.61 -0.68
CA GLN A 180 2.46 4.61 -0.44
C GLN A 180 1.88 4.83 0.96
N ILE A 181 0.62 5.24 1.04
CA ILE A 181 -0.01 5.64 2.30
C ILE A 181 -1.24 4.77 2.57
N VAL A 182 -1.36 4.30 3.82
CA VAL A 182 -2.56 3.57 4.29
C VAL A 182 -3.75 4.52 4.29
N TYR A 183 -4.79 4.15 3.54
CA TYR A 183 -6.04 4.90 3.51
C TYR A 183 -7.23 4.00 3.19
N ASN A 184 -8.15 3.85 4.12
CA ASN A 184 -9.32 3.00 3.96
C ASN A 184 -10.45 3.41 4.89
N MET A 185 -11.62 2.77 4.78
CA MET A 185 -12.80 3.08 5.60
C MET A 185 -12.61 2.86 7.11
N LEU A 186 -11.60 2.09 7.54
CA LEU A 186 -11.27 1.87 8.96
C LEU A 186 -10.23 2.85 9.48
N ASN A 187 -9.41 3.44 8.62
CA ASN A 187 -8.48 4.51 8.97
C ASN A 187 -8.33 5.49 7.82
N SER A 188 -8.89 6.67 7.98
CA SER A 188 -8.83 7.78 7.03
C SER A 188 -8.02 8.97 7.52
N SER A 189 -7.28 8.81 8.62
CA SER A 189 -6.55 9.91 9.28
C SER A 189 -5.47 10.58 8.42
N ALA A 190 -5.02 9.91 7.35
CA ALA A 190 -4.13 10.54 6.39
C ALA A 190 -4.80 11.67 5.60
N GLY A 191 -6.12 11.64 5.42
CA GLY A 191 -6.89 12.64 4.68
C GLY A 191 -7.81 13.52 5.51
N GLU A 192 -8.18 13.10 6.72
CA GLU A 192 -9.11 13.82 7.57
C GLU A 192 -8.80 13.65 9.05
N LYS A 193 -9.32 14.55 9.88
CA LYS A 193 -9.23 14.41 11.33
C LYS A 193 -10.25 13.36 11.80
N LEU A 194 -9.78 12.36 12.54
CA LEU A 194 -10.63 11.36 13.17
C LEU A 194 -11.18 11.85 14.51
N PRO A 195 -12.30 11.26 15.00
CA PRO A 195 -12.79 11.50 16.35
C PRO A 195 -11.71 11.24 17.42
N GLU A 196 -11.82 11.92 18.57
CA GLU A 196 -10.94 11.62 19.72
C GLU A 196 -11.10 10.16 20.15
N ASN A 197 -9.98 9.56 20.58
CA ASN A 197 -9.92 8.15 20.97
C ASN A 197 -10.34 7.16 19.88
N TYR A 198 -10.20 7.55 18.62
CA TYR A 198 -10.41 6.62 17.51
C TYR A 198 -9.36 5.52 17.56
N PRO A 199 -9.76 4.24 17.42
CA PRO A 199 -8.87 3.11 17.68
C PRO A 199 -8.01 2.74 16.46
N ALA A 200 -7.28 3.71 15.91
CA ALA A 200 -6.35 3.55 14.80
C ALA A 200 -5.16 4.50 14.96
N GLN A 201 -4.09 4.25 14.22
CA GLN A 201 -2.99 5.21 14.14
C GLN A 201 -3.49 6.52 13.52
N ASP A 202 -3.19 7.66 14.16
CA ASP A 202 -3.45 8.96 13.56
C ASP A 202 -2.27 9.37 12.67
N TYR A 203 -2.49 9.40 11.35
CA TYR A 203 -1.50 9.87 10.37
C TYR A 203 -1.42 11.39 10.26
N GLY A 204 -2.17 12.15 11.08
CA GLY A 204 -2.06 13.61 11.19
C GLY A 204 -2.31 14.35 9.87
N ARG A 205 -3.25 13.87 9.04
CA ARG A 205 -3.54 14.43 7.72
C ARG A 205 -2.31 14.46 6.79
N LEU A 206 -1.58 13.35 6.72
CA LEU A 206 -0.35 13.22 5.94
C LEU A 206 -0.52 13.60 4.44
N PHE A 207 -1.75 13.56 3.92
CA PHE A 207 -2.04 14.02 2.56
C PHE A 207 -1.81 15.53 2.36
N ASP A 208 -1.96 16.34 3.41
CA ASP A 208 -1.66 17.78 3.31
C ASP A 208 -0.15 18.00 3.06
N SER A 209 0.72 17.27 3.79
CA SER A 209 2.17 17.27 3.55
C SER A 209 2.52 16.79 2.14
N THR A 210 1.88 15.70 1.66
CA THR A 210 2.13 15.21 0.30
C THR A 210 1.72 16.22 -0.77
N GLN A 211 0.59 16.90 -0.60
CA GLN A 211 0.14 17.93 -1.53
C GLN A 211 1.08 19.13 -1.52
N ALA A 212 1.51 19.60 -0.35
CA ALA A 212 2.44 20.73 -0.21
C ALA A 212 3.80 20.42 -0.85
N ALA A 213 4.30 19.20 -0.72
CA ALA A 213 5.56 18.74 -1.30
C ALA A 213 5.45 18.26 -2.77
N GLY A 214 4.26 18.23 -3.36
CA GLY A 214 4.01 17.71 -4.70
C GLY A 214 4.25 16.21 -4.84
N VAL A 215 4.16 15.44 -3.74
CA VAL A 215 4.38 13.99 -3.71
C VAL A 215 3.13 13.27 -4.21
N GLY A 216 3.29 12.35 -5.16
CA GLY A 216 2.21 11.49 -5.64
C GLY A 216 1.81 10.42 -4.62
N VAL A 217 0.51 10.31 -4.33
CA VAL A 217 -0.02 9.37 -3.34
C VAL A 217 -0.49 8.09 -4.01
N VAL A 218 0.02 6.96 -3.52
CA VAL A 218 -0.46 5.61 -3.81
C VAL A 218 -1.22 5.10 -2.59
N GLY A 219 -2.52 4.92 -2.69
CA GLY A 219 -3.34 4.37 -1.61
C GLY A 219 -3.09 2.87 -1.45
N ILE A 220 -2.65 2.46 -0.27
CA ILE A 220 -2.44 1.05 0.08
C ILE A 220 -3.39 0.61 1.20
N ARG A 221 -3.50 -0.70 1.39
CA ARG A 221 -4.41 -1.30 2.39
C ARG A 221 -5.88 -0.86 2.20
N VAL A 222 -6.27 -0.56 0.98
CA VAL A 222 -7.63 -0.11 0.61
C VAL A 222 -8.71 -1.03 1.16
N LEU A 223 -8.48 -2.34 1.14
CA LEU A 223 -9.38 -3.35 1.70
C LEU A 223 -8.98 -3.81 3.12
N ALA A 224 -8.13 -3.07 3.85
CA ALA A 224 -7.62 -3.44 5.18
C ALA A 224 -7.13 -4.90 5.23
N GLY A 225 -6.31 -5.31 4.24
CA GLY A 225 -5.83 -6.69 4.14
C GLY A 225 -6.91 -7.72 3.78
N GLY A 226 -8.10 -7.29 3.40
CA GLY A 226 -9.27 -8.11 3.09
C GLY A 226 -10.39 -8.02 4.13
N ALA A 227 -10.16 -7.42 5.29
CA ALA A 227 -11.19 -7.26 6.35
C ALA A 227 -12.42 -6.49 5.84
N LEU A 228 -12.23 -5.50 4.96
CA LEU A 228 -13.31 -4.72 4.34
C LEU A 228 -14.11 -5.50 3.28
N SER A 229 -13.92 -6.81 3.16
CA SER A 229 -14.90 -7.69 2.51
C SER A 229 -16.09 -8.01 3.43
N GLY A 230 -15.92 -7.87 4.77
CA GLY A 230 -16.88 -8.31 5.76
C GLY A 230 -16.94 -9.82 5.97
N SER A 231 -16.17 -10.62 5.20
CA SER A 231 -16.09 -12.07 5.29
C SER A 231 -14.83 -12.51 6.03
N ALA A 232 -14.99 -13.52 6.90
CA ALA A 232 -13.85 -14.22 7.51
C ALA A 232 -13.21 -15.22 6.55
N GLU A 233 -13.93 -15.64 5.51
CA GLU A 233 -13.42 -16.55 4.51
C GLU A 233 -12.38 -15.86 3.62
N ARG A 234 -11.25 -16.52 3.44
CA ARG A 234 -10.18 -16.07 2.57
C ARG A 234 -9.85 -17.13 1.52
N HIS A 235 -9.52 -16.66 0.34
CA HIS A 235 -9.01 -17.58 -0.69
C HIS A 235 -7.70 -18.22 -0.20
N PRO A 236 -7.45 -19.52 -0.45
CA PRO A 236 -6.25 -20.21 0.05
C PRO A 236 -4.94 -19.50 -0.28
N ILE A 237 -4.78 -18.96 -1.49
CA ILE A 237 -3.56 -18.25 -1.86
C ILE A 237 -3.42 -16.87 -1.21
N ALA A 238 -4.47 -16.34 -0.60
CA ALA A 238 -4.45 -15.09 0.18
C ALA A 238 -4.33 -15.33 1.71
N SER A 239 -4.14 -16.58 2.12
CA SER A 239 -3.99 -16.98 3.53
C SER A 239 -2.50 -17.10 3.93
N PRO A 240 -2.15 -16.88 5.20
CA PRO A 240 -3.02 -16.38 6.28
C PRO A 240 -3.38 -14.91 6.11
N ALA A 241 -4.32 -14.42 6.94
CA ALA A 241 -4.64 -13.01 7.02
C ALA A 241 -3.40 -12.20 7.44
N PRO A 242 -3.14 -11.05 6.82
CA PRO A 242 -2.00 -10.22 7.20
C PRO A 242 -2.29 -9.45 8.48
N GLU A 243 -1.24 -9.11 9.21
CA GLU A 243 -1.34 -8.15 10.30
C GLU A 243 -1.88 -6.79 9.81
N PRO A 244 -2.75 -6.13 10.57
CA PRO A 244 -3.20 -4.78 10.27
C PRO A 244 -2.03 -3.79 10.19
N ILE A 245 -2.18 -2.76 9.38
CA ILE A 245 -1.28 -1.61 9.36
C ILE A 245 -2.10 -0.37 9.70
N GLY A 246 -1.91 0.14 10.90
CA GLY A 246 -2.49 1.40 11.34
C GLY A 246 -4.02 1.40 11.58
N SER A 247 -4.73 0.28 11.42
CA SER A 247 -6.19 0.24 11.55
C SER A 247 -6.69 -0.41 12.85
N ALA A 248 -6.15 -1.55 13.27
CA ALA A 248 -6.53 -2.24 14.50
C ALA A 248 -5.39 -3.07 15.09
N MET A 249 -5.63 -3.72 16.24
CA MET A 249 -4.68 -4.61 16.89
C MET A 249 -4.64 -6.01 16.27
N SER A 250 -5.69 -6.41 15.57
CA SER A 250 -5.78 -7.71 14.90
C SER A 250 -6.67 -7.62 13.67
N TYR A 251 -6.50 -8.58 12.76
CA TYR A 251 -7.35 -8.73 11.59
C TYR A 251 -8.83 -8.95 11.97
N ASP A 252 -9.09 -9.71 13.04
CA ASP A 252 -10.45 -9.97 13.50
C ASP A 252 -11.13 -8.69 14.02
N ALA A 253 -10.39 -7.81 14.70
CA ALA A 253 -10.91 -6.51 15.10
C ALA A 253 -11.24 -5.61 13.89
N ASP A 254 -10.39 -5.62 12.86
CA ASP A 254 -10.70 -4.93 11.60
C ASP A 254 -11.95 -5.51 10.93
N LEU A 255 -12.11 -6.84 10.93
CA LEU A 255 -13.26 -7.52 10.35
C LEU A 255 -14.57 -7.18 11.08
N GLU A 256 -14.54 -7.14 12.41
CA GLU A 256 -15.72 -6.73 13.21
C GLU A 256 -16.14 -5.29 12.91
N ARG A 257 -15.19 -4.37 12.82
CA ARG A 257 -15.46 -2.98 12.43
C ARG A 257 -15.98 -2.88 11.00
N ALA A 258 -15.40 -3.63 10.07
CA ALA A 258 -15.89 -3.68 8.70
C ALA A 258 -17.36 -4.10 8.62
N ARG A 259 -17.78 -5.07 9.42
CA ARG A 259 -19.18 -5.53 9.47
C ARG A 259 -20.17 -4.44 9.95
N ARG A 260 -19.72 -3.52 10.79
CA ARG A 260 -20.54 -2.37 11.20
C ARG A 260 -20.77 -1.35 10.07
N LEU A 261 -19.99 -1.45 8.98
CA LEU A 261 -20.17 -0.62 7.79
C LEU A 261 -21.15 -1.22 6.77
N ILE A 262 -21.73 -2.41 7.03
CA ILE A 262 -22.76 -3.04 6.18
C ILE A 262 -23.96 -2.12 5.87
N PRO A 263 -24.38 -1.17 6.73
CA PRO A 263 -25.41 -0.21 6.37
C PRO A 263 -25.15 0.54 5.07
N LEU A 264 -23.89 0.82 4.69
CA LEU A 264 -23.56 1.44 3.39
C LEU A 264 -24.07 0.62 2.21
N VAL A 265 -24.05 -0.71 2.32
CA VAL A 265 -24.56 -1.63 1.30
C VAL A 265 -26.08 -1.73 1.38
N LYS A 266 -26.64 -1.91 2.57
CA LYS A 266 -28.10 -2.04 2.79
C LYS A 266 -28.88 -0.80 2.36
N GLU A 267 -28.28 0.37 2.51
CA GLU A 267 -28.84 1.67 2.12
C GLU A 267 -28.60 2.00 0.64
N GLY A 268 -27.93 1.10 -0.13
CA GLY A 268 -27.79 1.19 -1.58
C GLY A 268 -26.66 2.10 -2.07
N PHE A 269 -25.72 2.53 -1.21
CA PHE A 269 -24.58 3.35 -1.61
C PHE A 269 -23.53 2.55 -2.41
N ALA A 270 -23.47 1.25 -2.20
CA ALA A 270 -22.60 0.31 -2.91
C ALA A 270 -23.23 -1.08 -2.94
N SER A 271 -22.81 -1.94 -3.88
CA SER A 271 -23.29 -3.32 -3.98
C SER A 271 -22.58 -4.28 -3.01
N SER A 272 -21.40 -3.86 -2.49
CA SER A 272 -20.62 -4.62 -1.53
C SER A 272 -19.73 -3.70 -0.70
N LEU A 273 -19.20 -4.20 0.43
CA LEU A 273 -18.21 -3.45 1.22
C LEU A 273 -16.89 -3.25 0.45
N THR A 274 -16.49 -4.21 -0.39
CA THR A 274 -15.30 -4.09 -1.25
C THR A 274 -15.46 -2.98 -2.29
N GLU A 275 -16.64 -2.85 -2.90
CA GLU A 275 -16.96 -1.71 -3.75
C GLU A 275 -16.90 -0.40 -2.98
N ALA A 276 -17.57 -0.35 -1.82
CA ALA A 276 -17.57 0.86 -0.99
C ALA A 276 -16.15 1.28 -0.60
N ALA A 277 -15.30 0.33 -0.18
CA ALA A 277 -13.92 0.59 0.22
C ALA A 277 -13.04 1.08 -0.95
N THR A 278 -13.18 0.47 -2.11
CA THR A 278 -12.46 0.88 -3.33
C THR A 278 -12.84 2.30 -3.73
N ARG A 279 -14.14 2.60 -3.78
CA ARG A 279 -14.66 3.92 -4.13
C ARG A 279 -14.36 4.98 -3.07
N PHE A 280 -14.37 4.60 -1.79
CA PHE A 280 -13.96 5.47 -0.69
C PHE A 280 -12.51 5.95 -0.87
N ALA A 281 -11.59 5.02 -1.12
CA ALA A 281 -10.19 5.38 -1.33
C ALA A 281 -9.98 6.35 -2.50
N LEU A 282 -10.81 6.25 -3.55
CA LEU A 282 -10.79 7.15 -4.70
C LEU A 282 -11.44 8.52 -4.43
N SER A 283 -12.15 8.68 -3.30
CA SER A 283 -12.92 9.91 -3.00
C SER A 283 -12.04 11.07 -2.55
N HIS A 284 -10.81 10.80 -2.07
CA HIS A 284 -9.92 11.88 -1.65
C HIS A 284 -9.15 12.47 -2.83
N PRO A 285 -9.12 13.82 -2.99
CA PRO A 285 -8.49 14.48 -4.15
C PRO A 285 -6.97 14.30 -4.22
N ALA A 286 -6.28 14.10 -3.07
CA ALA A 286 -4.85 13.83 -3.04
C ALA A 286 -4.47 12.43 -3.59
N MET A 287 -5.45 11.52 -3.71
CA MET A 287 -5.20 10.16 -4.17
C MET A 287 -4.84 10.14 -5.66
N GLY A 288 -3.60 9.74 -6.00
CA GLY A 288 -3.17 9.57 -7.38
C GLY A 288 -3.64 8.23 -7.96
N THR A 289 -3.38 7.15 -7.26
CA THR A 289 -3.80 5.79 -7.61
C THR A 289 -4.00 4.95 -6.36
N ILE A 290 -4.77 3.88 -6.45
CA ILE A 290 -4.91 2.92 -5.35
C ILE A 290 -4.41 1.54 -5.76
N LEU A 291 -3.88 0.79 -4.80
CA LEU A 291 -3.47 -0.60 -5.00
C LEU A 291 -4.47 -1.56 -4.37
N VAL A 292 -5.03 -2.43 -5.19
CA VAL A 292 -5.84 -3.56 -4.74
C VAL A 292 -5.08 -4.84 -5.02
N GLY A 293 -4.83 -5.63 -3.97
CA GLY A 293 -4.29 -6.98 -4.10
C GLY A 293 -5.43 -7.98 -4.28
N MET A 294 -5.23 -8.98 -5.13
CA MET A 294 -6.26 -9.97 -5.48
C MET A 294 -5.72 -11.40 -5.47
N ALA A 295 -6.62 -12.35 -5.24
CA ALA A 295 -6.34 -13.78 -5.28
C ALA A 295 -6.84 -14.43 -6.58
N THR A 296 -7.84 -13.84 -7.21
CA THR A 296 -8.49 -14.40 -8.40
C THR A 296 -8.70 -13.35 -9.48
N PRO A 297 -8.84 -13.76 -10.76
CA PRO A 297 -9.22 -12.86 -11.84
C PRO A 297 -10.56 -12.15 -11.58
N GLN A 298 -11.53 -12.84 -10.95
CA GLN A 298 -12.81 -12.21 -10.62
C GLN A 298 -12.68 -11.04 -9.65
N GLN A 299 -11.80 -11.15 -8.65
CA GLN A 299 -11.55 -10.02 -7.74
C GLN A 299 -10.95 -8.82 -8.45
N PHE A 300 -10.20 -9.03 -9.53
CA PHE A 300 -9.76 -7.92 -10.39
C PHE A 300 -10.94 -7.26 -11.11
N GLU A 301 -11.85 -8.04 -11.73
CA GLU A 301 -13.04 -7.47 -12.39
C GLU A 301 -13.92 -6.70 -11.38
N ASP A 302 -14.08 -7.20 -10.16
CA ASP A 302 -14.84 -6.51 -9.12
C ASP A 302 -14.18 -5.17 -8.74
N ALA A 303 -12.86 -5.14 -8.59
CA ALA A 303 -12.10 -3.91 -8.31
C ALA A 303 -12.15 -2.91 -9.48
N LEU A 304 -12.08 -3.42 -10.71
CA LEU A 304 -12.20 -2.62 -11.92
C LEU A 304 -13.58 -1.97 -12.03
N ALA A 305 -14.64 -2.77 -11.87
CA ALA A 305 -16.02 -2.28 -11.90
C ALA A 305 -16.28 -1.24 -10.80
N ALA A 306 -15.72 -1.43 -9.61
CA ALA A 306 -15.80 -0.45 -8.53
C ALA A 306 -15.08 0.86 -8.88
N ALA A 307 -13.87 0.77 -9.45
CA ALA A 307 -13.08 1.95 -9.84
C ALA A 307 -13.74 2.73 -10.99
N GLU A 308 -14.38 2.05 -11.92
CA GLU A 308 -15.11 2.69 -13.03
C GLU A 308 -16.33 3.49 -12.58
N LYS A 309 -16.97 3.11 -11.47
CA LYS A 309 -18.04 3.90 -10.83
C LYS A 309 -17.53 5.20 -10.22
N GLY A 310 -16.21 5.33 -10.01
CA GLY A 310 -15.58 6.50 -9.42
C GLY A 310 -15.84 6.66 -7.92
N PRO A 311 -15.61 7.85 -7.35
CA PRO A 311 -15.74 8.13 -5.93
C PRO A 311 -17.12 7.80 -5.34
N LEU A 312 -17.19 7.59 -4.02
CA LEU A 312 -18.48 7.52 -3.32
C LEU A 312 -19.17 8.90 -3.38
N PRO A 313 -20.51 8.93 -3.44
CA PRO A 313 -21.25 10.18 -3.33
C PRO A 313 -21.10 10.75 -1.92
N GLN A 314 -21.24 12.08 -1.77
CA GLN A 314 -21.09 12.77 -0.49
C GLN A 314 -21.99 12.18 0.60
N ALA A 315 -23.24 11.84 0.28
CA ALA A 315 -24.18 11.21 1.24
C ALA A 315 -23.64 9.89 1.83
N ALA A 316 -22.88 9.09 1.03
CA ALA A 316 -22.24 7.88 1.54
C ALA A 316 -21.04 8.21 2.44
N LEU A 317 -20.27 9.24 2.13
CA LEU A 317 -19.17 9.72 2.98
C LEU A 317 -19.69 10.25 4.31
N ASP A 318 -20.77 11.03 4.30
CA ASP A 318 -21.43 11.53 5.49
C ASP A 318 -21.96 10.38 6.36
N ARG A 319 -22.60 9.40 5.73
CA ARG A 319 -23.08 8.19 6.41
C ARG A 319 -21.94 7.39 7.05
N LEU A 320 -20.83 7.22 6.32
CA LEU A 320 -19.63 6.55 6.82
C LEU A 320 -19.06 7.29 8.05
N SER A 321 -19.03 8.63 8.02
CA SER A 321 -18.57 9.44 9.14
C SER A 321 -19.41 9.18 10.41
N VAL A 322 -20.74 9.06 10.28
CA VAL A 322 -21.63 8.69 11.39
C VAL A 322 -21.32 7.29 11.92
N LEU A 323 -21.20 6.30 11.02
CA LEU A 323 -20.92 4.91 11.41
C LEU A 323 -19.58 4.75 12.13
N ARG A 324 -18.60 5.57 11.79
CA ARG A 324 -17.27 5.55 12.43
C ARG A 324 -17.28 6.11 13.86
N GLN A 325 -18.26 6.91 14.25
CA GLN A 325 -18.37 7.42 15.63
C GLN A 325 -18.51 6.27 16.63
N ASP A 326 -19.13 5.17 16.21
CA ASP A 326 -19.30 3.97 17.04
C ASP A 326 -17.97 3.21 17.30
N PHE A 327 -16.89 3.58 16.61
CA PHE A 327 -15.55 2.99 16.84
C PHE A 327 -14.79 3.72 17.95
N ALA A 328 -15.15 4.97 18.27
CA ALA A 328 -14.50 5.74 19.32
C ALA A 328 -14.68 5.07 20.69
N GLY A 329 -13.57 5.00 21.47
CA GLY A 329 -13.59 4.37 22.79
C GLY A 329 -13.29 2.87 22.81
N GLU A 330 -13.20 2.20 21.67
CA GLU A 330 -12.62 0.85 21.59
C GLU A 330 -11.13 0.89 21.97
N ARG A 331 -10.55 -0.26 22.42
CA ARG A 331 -9.15 -0.30 22.85
C ARG A 331 -8.24 0.27 21.78
N VAL A 332 -7.54 1.35 22.15
CA VAL A 332 -6.59 2.07 21.30
C VAL A 332 -5.41 1.18 20.96
N TRP A 333 -4.95 1.24 19.73
CA TRP A 333 -3.67 0.70 19.29
C TRP A 333 -2.54 1.11 20.25
N PRO A 334 -1.64 0.20 20.67
CA PRO A 334 -0.61 0.47 21.67
C PRO A 334 0.54 1.36 21.18
N TYR A 335 0.49 1.91 19.98
CA TYR A 335 1.46 2.91 19.53
C TYR A 335 1.26 4.25 20.27
N ARG A 336 1.39 4.20 21.61
CA ARG A 336 1.79 5.37 22.38
C ARG A 336 3.31 5.52 22.19
N ARG A 337 3.74 6.76 21.90
CA ARG A 337 5.15 7.19 21.87
C ARG A 337 6.01 6.32 22.80
N GLY A 338 6.91 5.52 22.24
CA GLY A 338 8.05 4.98 22.98
C GLY A 338 8.16 3.47 23.18
N ASP A 339 7.20 2.62 22.83
CA ASP A 339 7.33 1.17 23.04
C ASP A 339 7.64 0.41 21.76
N HIS A 340 8.94 0.33 21.45
CA HIS A 340 9.49 -0.53 20.39
C HIS A 340 9.93 -1.90 20.97
N ASP A 341 8.99 -2.74 21.40
CA ASP A 341 9.32 -4.15 21.67
C ASP A 341 8.38 -5.10 20.92
N VAL A 342 8.73 -5.36 19.66
CA VAL A 342 8.03 -6.32 18.78
C VAL A 342 8.58 -7.75 18.98
N THR A 343 9.39 -8.02 20.01
CA THR A 343 10.06 -9.31 20.20
C THR A 343 9.56 -10.15 21.36
N ARG A 344 8.30 -10.08 21.77
CA ARG A 344 7.79 -11.07 22.74
C ARG A 344 6.29 -11.27 22.69
N ARG A 345 5.86 -12.36 22.04
CA ARG A 345 5.05 -13.42 22.64
C ARG A 345 4.74 -14.50 21.58
N GLN A 346 5.58 -15.52 21.54
CA GLN A 346 5.09 -16.85 21.18
C GLN A 346 4.32 -17.39 22.40
N PRO A 347 3.13 -17.97 22.24
CA PRO A 347 2.49 -18.69 23.34
C PRO A 347 3.31 -19.95 23.63
N GLY A 348 3.78 -20.04 24.87
CA GLY A 348 4.51 -21.20 25.37
C GLY A 348 3.67 -22.46 25.23
N THR A 349 4.27 -23.45 24.61
CA THR A 349 3.84 -24.86 24.68
C THR A 349 3.86 -25.32 26.14
N ALA A 350 2.70 -25.59 26.67
CA ALA A 350 2.59 -26.41 27.88
C ALA A 350 2.86 -27.89 27.50
N ALA A 351 3.86 -28.51 28.11
CA ALA A 351 4.06 -29.94 28.17
C ALA A 351 4.16 -30.35 29.65
N PRO A 352 4.10 -31.65 29.95
CA PRO A 352 2.95 -32.57 29.86
C PRO A 352 2.18 -32.64 31.16
#